data_edd873f0a31470a2b6059b9e6b6f7bfb
#
_entry.id   edd873f0a31470a2b6059b9e6b6f7bfb
#
_cell.length_a   1.000
_cell.length_b   1.000
_cell.length_c   1.000
_cell.angle_alpha   90.00
_cell.angle_beta   90.00
_cell.angle_gamma   90.00
#
_symmetry.space_group_name_H-M   'P 1'
#
loop_
_entity.id
_entity.type
_entity.pdbx_description
1 polymer ?
#
loop_
_entity_poly.entity_id
_entity_poly.type
_entity_poly.pdbx_seq_one_letter_code
_entity_poly.pdbx_strand_id
1 'polypeptide(L)'
;MHVLLDHLGATIIGAAILLIVLLVNQSDREALMDTTTFYVMIRQQEDFAKILTRDLQSVETLVTAAEANGDFSFSGHIGNDPTPHDITYRRELARTQDGVSYYRIKRLVDGQADGGSADIITAWEIEGRDASGQPVSDPGTAVQIFVRFEAGSLIGKKARIERSYWAASFLPPLLQ
;
A
#
# COMPACT_ATOMS: atom_id res chain seq x y z
N MET A 1 -33.59 -45.74 -35.43
CA MET A 1 -32.91 -45.74 -34.11
C MET A 1 -31.54 -45.04 -34.12
N HIS A 2 -30.70 -45.18 -35.17
CA HIS A 2 -29.40 -44.50 -35.27
C HIS A 2 -29.46 -42.97 -35.26
N VAL A 3 -30.39 -42.35 -35.97
CA VAL A 3 -30.53 -40.88 -36.07
C VAL A 3 -30.82 -40.22 -34.70
N LEU A 4 -31.54 -40.89 -33.80
CA LEU A 4 -31.79 -40.38 -32.45
C LEU A 4 -30.54 -40.45 -31.55
N LEU A 5 -29.73 -41.50 -31.71
CA LEU A 5 -28.47 -41.64 -30.97
C LEU A 5 -27.43 -40.63 -31.45
N ASP A 6 -27.37 -40.38 -32.77
CA ASP A 6 -26.45 -39.36 -33.32
C ASP A 6 -26.86 -37.97 -32.88
N HIS A 7 -28.16 -37.66 -32.80
CA HIS A 7 -28.62 -36.34 -32.29
C HIS A 7 -28.34 -36.18 -30.81
N LEU A 8 -28.55 -37.23 -30.02
CA LEU A 8 -28.23 -37.20 -28.59
C LEU A 8 -26.73 -37.03 -28.36
N GLY A 9 -25.90 -37.74 -29.11
CA GLY A 9 -24.46 -37.63 -29.06
C GLY A 9 -23.96 -36.21 -29.42
N ALA A 10 -24.46 -35.63 -30.50
CA ALA A 10 -24.15 -34.26 -30.91
C ALA A 10 -24.56 -33.21 -29.86
N THR A 11 -25.70 -33.39 -29.21
CA THR A 11 -26.17 -32.48 -28.17
C THR A 11 -25.31 -32.55 -26.92
N ILE A 12 -24.90 -33.74 -26.49
CA ILE A 12 -23.98 -33.92 -25.34
C ILE A 12 -22.64 -33.32 -25.62
N ILE A 13 -22.06 -33.54 -26.79
CA ILE A 13 -20.76 -32.97 -27.18
C ILE A 13 -20.86 -31.45 -27.25
N GLY A 14 -21.91 -30.89 -27.86
CA GLY A 14 -22.14 -29.46 -27.91
C GLY A 14 -22.29 -28.82 -26.53
N ALA A 15 -22.99 -29.45 -25.61
CA ALA A 15 -23.13 -28.99 -24.24
C ALA A 15 -21.78 -29.04 -23.48
N ALA A 16 -20.98 -30.08 -23.69
CA ALA A 16 -19.65 -30.21 -23.07
C ALA A 16 -18.70 -29.13 -23.59
N ILE A 17 -18.69 -28.86 -24.89
CA ILE A 17 -17.89 -27.78 -25.48
C ILE A 17 -18.32 -26.42 -24.92
N LEU A 18 -19.61 -26.15 -24.84
CA LEU A 18 -20.13 -24.90 -24.29
C LEU A 18 -19.71 -24.72 -22.81
N LEU A 19 -19.78 -25.78 -22.02
CA LEU A 19 -19.34 -25.76 -20.62
C LEU A 19 -17.84 -25.45 -20.51
N ILE A 20 -17.00 -26.04 -21.34
CA ILE A 20 -15.55 -25.78 -21.38
C ILE A 20 -15.29 -24.31 -21.73
N VAL A 21 -15.97 -23.79 -22.76
CA VAL A 21 -15.83 -22.38 -23.18
C VAL A 21 -16.23 -21.42 -22.06
N LEU A 22 -17.31 -21.72 -21.33
CA LEU A 22 -17.76 -20.91 -20.19
C LEU A 22 -16.75 -20.95 -19.05
N LEU A 23 -16.17 -22.12 -18.73
CA LEU A 23 -15.15 -22.24 -17.67
C LEU A 23 -13.88 -21.50 -18.01
N VAL A 24 -13.40 -21.59 -19.27
CA VAL A 24 -12.23 -20.86 -19.74
C VAL A 24 -12.47 -19.35 -19.68
N ASN A 25 -13.59 -18.87 -20.19
CA ASN A 25 -13.96 -17.45 -20.11
C ASN A 25 -14.05 -16.93 -18.66
N GLN A 26 -14.55 -17.74 -17.73
CA GLN A 26 -14.60 -17.37 -16.32
C GLN A 26 -13.20 -17.28 -15.72
N SER A 27 -12.32 -18.25 -16.00
CA SER A 27 -10.93 -18.27 -15.55
C SER A 27 -10.14 -17.06 -16.08
N ASP A 28 -10.31 -16.72 -17.36
CA ASP A 28 -9.65 -15.57 -17.98
C ASP A 28 -10.10 -14.26 -17.36
N ARG A 29 -11.40 -14.11 -17.07
CA ARG A 29 -11.93 -12.92 -16.38
C ARG A 29 -11.36 -12.79 -14.96
N GLU A 30 -11.28 -13.88 -14.21
CA GLU A 30 -10.71 -13.88 -12.86
C GLU A 30 -9.24 -13.47 -12.92
N ALA A 31 -8.45 -14.02 -13.83
CA ALA A 31 -7.04 -13.67 -14.01
C ALA A 31 -6.83 -12.19 -14.41
N LEU A 32 -7.70 -11.66 -15.27
CA LEU A 32 -7.67 -10.24 -15.64
C LEU A 32 -8.01 -9.33 -14.46
N MET A 33 -9.03 -9.68 -13.66
CA MET A 33 -9.40 -8.91 -12.48
C MET A 33 -8.28 -8.91 -11.44
N ASP A 34 -7.65 -10.07 -11.19
CA ASP A 34 -6.54 -10.20 -10.26
C ASP A 34 -5.35 -9.33 -10.70
N THR A 35 -4.98 -9.42 -11.98
CA THR A 35 -3.90 -8.62 -12.56
C THR A 35 -4.19 -7.12 -12.45
N THR A 36 -5.42 -6.70 -12.78
CA THR A 36 -5.83 -5.29 -12.70
C THR A 36 -5.77 -4.79 -11.26
N THR A 37 -6.28 -5.58 -10.30
CA THR A 37 -6.26 -5.23 -8.88
C THR A 37 -4.84 -5.06 -8.37
N PHE A 38 -3.91 -5.93 -8.76
CA PHE A 38 -2.51 -5.83 -8.41
C PHE A 38 -1.86 -4.57 -8.99
N TYR A 39 -2.09 -4.25 -10.26
CA TYR A 39 -1.57 -3.02 -10.87
C TYR A 39 -2.12 -1.76 -10.21
N VAL A 40 -3.40 -1.73 -9.85
CA VAL A 40 -4.00 -0.60 -9.12
C VAL A 40 -3.33 -0.44 -7.75
N MET A 41 -3.09 -1.53 -7.03
CA MET A 41 -2.39 -1.51 -5.75
C MET A 41 -0.97 -0.94 -5.90
N ILE A 42 -0.19 -1.42 -6.87
CA ILE A 42 1.17 -0.92 -7.13
C ILE A 42 1.14 0.58 -7.43
N ARG A 43 0.20 1.03 -8.25
CA ARG A 43 0.06 2.45 -8.58
C ARG A 43 -0.24 3.31 -7.35
N GLN A 44 -1.17 2.86 -6.52
CA GLN A 44 -1.50 3.54 -5.26
C GLN A 44 -0.31 3.58 -4.28
N GLN A 45 0.47 2.50 -4.22
CA GLN A 45 1.70 2.43 -3.45
C GLN A 45 2.74 3.44 -3.94
N GLU A 46 2.97 3.51 -5.26
CA GLU A 46 3.90 4.46 -5.87
C GLU A 46 3.49 5.91 -5.62
N ASP A 47 2.21 6.23 -5.75
CA ASP A 47 1.71 7.58 -5.54
C ASP A 47 1.84 8.00 -4.07
N PHE A 48 1.57 7.10 -3.13
CA PHE A 48 1.84 7.34 -1.71
C PHE A 48 3.34 7.50 -1.42
N ALA A 49 4.19 6.65 -1.97
CA ALA A 49 5.65 6.73 -1.82
C ALA A 49 6.22 8.05 -2.33
N LYS A 50 5.68 8.62 -3.42
CA LYS A 50 6.07 9.95 -3.94
C LYS A 50 5.75 11.07 -2.95
N ILE A 51 4.53 11.05 -2.38
CA ILE A 51 4.12 12.05 -1.37
C ILE A 51 5.05 11.97 -0.17
N LEU A 52 5.24 10.76 0.36
CA LEU A 52 6.09 10.48 1.51
C LEU A 52 7.54 10.91 1.27
N THR A 53 8.09 10.57 0.09
CA THR A 53 9.45 10.97 -0.30
C THR A 53 9.62 12.48 -0.30
N ARG A 54 8.68 13.20 -0.91
CA ARG A 54 8.73 14.68 -0.96
C ARG A 54 8.71 15.28 0.44
N ASP A 55 7.82 14.81 1.30
CA ASP A 55 7.66 15.35 2.64
C ASP A 55 8.90 15.04 3.51
N LEU A 56 9.42 13.82 3.44
CA LEU A 56 10.60 13.43 4.23
C LEU A 56 11.90 14.06 3.77
N GLN A 57 11.98 14.51 2.52
CA GLN A 57 13.11 15.31 2.03
C GLN A 57 13.10 16.76 2.52
N SER A 58 11.95 17.25 2.98
CA SER A 58 11.75 18.61 3.45
C SER A 58 11.73 18.76 4.98
N VAL A 59 12.04 17.68 5.71
CA VAL A 59 12.02 17.68 7.18
C VAL A 59 13.06 18.66 7.73
N GLU A 60 12.61 19.52 8.64
CA GLU A 60 13.47 20.42 9.44
C GLU A 60 13.72 19.87 10.84
N THR A 61 12.65 19.41 11.49
CA THR A 61 12.72 18.89 12.86
C THR A 61 11.81 17.68 13.01
N LEU A 62 12.30 16.64 13.69
CA LEU A 62 11.45 15.54 14.12
C LEU A 62 10.75 15.90 15.44
N VAL A 63 9.45 15.64 15.49
CA VAL A 63 8.65 15.75 16.71
C VAL A 63 8.56 14.41 17.42
N THR A 64 8.49 13.31 16.65
CA THR A 64 8.51 11.93 17.18
C THR A 64 9.70 11.17 16.62
N ALA A 65 10.41 10.41 17.47
CA ALA A 65 11.54 9.57 17.03
C ALA A 65 11.09 8.32 16.28
N ALA A 66 9.92 7.79 16.63
CA ALA A 66 9.31 6.64 15.98
C ALA A 66 7.78 6.76 16.05
N GLU A 67 7.07 5.90 15.34
CA GLU A 67 5.62 5.85 15.43
C GLU A 67 5.17 5.65 16.88
N ALA A 68 4.42 6.61 17.41
CA ALA A 68 3.85 6.59 18.76
C ALA A 68 2.33 6.67 18.67
N ASN A 69 1.62 5.68 19.21
CA ASN A 69 0.15 5.60 19.17
C ASN A 69 -0.44 5.66 17.74
N GLY A 70 0.30 5.20 16.75
CA GLY A 70 -0.10 5.26 15.34
C GLY A 70 0.29 6.55 14.62
N ASP A 71 0.89 7.52 15.29
CA ASP A 71 1.29 8.80 14.72
C ASP A 71 2.81 8.93 14.61
N PHE A 72 3.29 9.49 13.50
CA PHE A 72 4.66 9.96 13.31
C PHE A 72 4.61 11.42 12.84
N SER A 73 5.26 12.32 13.56
CA SER A 73 5.14 13.76 13.34
C SER A 73 6.50 14.43 13.19
N PHE A 74 6.56 15.41 12.31
CA PHE A 74 7.72 16.26 12.06
C PHE A 74 7.27 17.64 11.56
N SER A 75 8.18 18.62 11.61
CA SER A 75 8.01 19.92 10.97
C SER A 75 8.82 19.95 9.68
N GLY A 76 8.25 20.50 8.61
CA GLY A 76 8.90 20.58 7.30
C GLY A 76 8.14 21.46 6.31
N HIS A 77 8.75 21.69 5.14
CA HIS A 77 8.17 22.55 4.11
C HIS A 77 7.25 21.77 3.15
N ILE A 78 6.22 22.43 2.64
CA ILE A 78 5.29 21.88 1.66
C ILE A 78 5.42 22.65 0.35
N GLY A 79 5.93 21.99 -0.68
CA GLY A 79 6.11 22.62 -2.00
C GLY A 79 7.07 23.81 -1.95
N ASN A 80 6.58 25.00 -2.33
CA ASN A 80 7.35 26.23 -2.33
C ASN A 80 7.01 27.16 -1.16
N ASP A 81 6.24 26.70 -0.17
CA ASP A 81 5.93 27.50 1.01
C ASP A 81 7.18 27.62 1.88
N PRO A 82 7.65 28.83 2.18
CA PRO A 82 8.80 29.02 3.08
C PRO A 82 8.45 28.81 4.54
N THR A 83 7.17 28.65 4.88
CA THR A 83 6.73 28.45 6.26
C THR A 83 6.77 26.94 6.57
N PRO A 84 7.42 26.53 7.67
CA PRO A 84 7.35 25.14 8.10
C PRO A 84 5.95 24.80 8.61
N HIS A 85 5.49 23.60 8.27
CA HIS A 85 4.20 23.03 8.65
C HIS A 85 4.39 21.81 9.54
N ASP A 86 3.45 21.57 10.42
CA ASP A 86 3.40 20.33 11.20
C ASP A 86 2.76 19.23 10.36
N ILE A 87 3.58 18.23 9.99
CA ILE A 87 3.16 17.09 9.18
C ILE A 87 3.07 15.86 10.07
N THR A 88 1.92 15.20 10.08
CA THR A 88 1.68 13.97 10.83
C THR A 88 1.18 12.87 9.89
N TYR A 89 1.85 11.73 9.92
CA TYR A 89 1.39 10.48 9.32
C TYR A 89 0.72 9.63 10.39
N ARG A 90 -0.59 9.42 10.23
CA ARG A 90 -1.43 8.66 11.17
C ARG A 90 -1.87 7.35 10.58
N ARG A 91 -1.55 6.24 11.28
CA ARG A 91 -2.02 4.91 10.91
C ARG A 91 -3.40 4.63 11.50
N GLU A 92 -4.37 4.35 10.64
CA GLU A 92 -5.71 3.94 11.04
C GLU A 92 -6.05 2.56 10.48
N LEU A 93 -6.67 1.72 11.29
CA LEU A 93 -7.20 0.44 10.82
C LEU A 93 -8.38 0.72 9.90
N ALA A 94 -8.25 0.34 8.62
CA ALA A 94 -9.30 0.52 7.63
C ALA A 94 -10.26 -0.69 7.59
N ARG A 95 -9.69 -1.90 7.60
CA ARG A 95 -10.47 -3.16 7.59
C ARG A 95 -9.62 -4.33 8.05
N THR A 96 -10.27 -5.42 8.43
CA THR A 96 -9.66 -6.75 8.58
C THR A 96 -10.37 -7.71 7.65
N GLN A 97 -9.62 -8.43 6.83
CA GLN A 97 -10.17 -9.38 5.88
C GLN A 97 -9.27 -10.62 5.84
N ASP A 98 -9.88 -11.80 5.97
CA ASP A 98 -9.18 -13.11 5.98
C ASP A 98 -7.99 -13.17 6.97
N GLY A 99 -8.17 -12.57 8.15
CA GLY A 99 -7.16 -12.52 9.21
C GLY A 99 -6.03 -11.50 8.98
N VAL A 100 -6.07 -10.72 7.90
CA VAL A 100 -5.11 -9.66 7.58
C VAL A 100 -5.72 -8.31 7.87
N SER A 101 -4.99 -7.48 8.61
CA SER A 101 -5.37 -6.09 8.88
C SER A 101 -4.81 -5.18 7.78
N TYR A 102 -5.68 -4.35 7.25
CA TYR A 102 -5.35 -3.32 6.27
C TYR A 102 -5.48 -1.96 6.93
N TYR A 103 -4.48 -1.13 6.72
CA TYR A 103 -4.40 0.20 7.30
C TYR A 103 -4.47 1.26 6.20
N ARG A 104 -4.95 2.43 6.58
CA ARG A 104 -4.82 3.68 5.86
C ARG A 104 -3.82 4.54 6.61
N ILE A 105 -2.85 5.09 5.91
CA ILE A 105 -1.95 6.10 6.47
C ILE A 105 -2.48 7.47 6.03
N LYS A 106 -3.06 8.21 6.98
CA LYS A 106 -3.51 9.58 6.75
C LYS A 106 -2.35 10.54 6.89
N ARG A 107 -2.23 11.47 5.95
CA ARG A 107 -1.36 12.62 6.03
C ARG A 107 -2.17 13.79 6.59
N LEU A 108 -1.71 14.40 7.65
CA LEU A 108 -2.28 15.60 8.25
C LEU A 108 -1.25 16.72 8.12
N VAL A 109 -1.70 17.89 7.74
CA VAL A 109 -0.92 19.13 7.68
C VAL A 109 -1.59 20.13 8.62
N ASP A 110 -0.87 20.60 9.62
CA ASP A 110 -1.39 21.49 10.66
C ASP A 110 -2.70 20.95 11.29
N GLY A 111 -2.73 19.61 11.47
CA GLY A 111 -3.89 18.90 12.01
C GLY A 111 -5.05 18.66 11.02
N GLN A 112 -4.97 19.16 9.80
CA GLN A 112 -6.00 18.96 8.78
C GLN A 112 -5.61 17.82 7.83
N ALA A 113 -6.59 16.99 7.46
CA ALA A 113 -6.35 15.89 6.54
C ALA A 113 -6.00 16.41 5.14
N ASP A 114 -4.84 15.99 4.64
CA ASP A 114 -4.29 16.38 3.34
C ASP A 114 -3.70 15.15 2.60
N GLY A 115 -4.56 14.18 2.32
CA GLY A 115 -4.18 12.97 1.58
C GLY A 115 -3.74 11.80 2.45
N GLY A 116 -2.87 10.96 1.89
CA GLY A 116 -2.38 9.74 2.51
C GLY A 116 -2.40 8.53 1.57
N SER A 117 -2.35 7.32 2.13
CA SER A 117 -2.45 6.07 1.37
C SER A 117 -3.91 5.65 1.15
N ALA A 118 -4.14 4.75 0.17
CA ALA A 118 -5.34 3.94 0.11
C ALA A 118 -5.35 2.88 1.24
N ASP A 119 -6.46 2.14 1.37
CA ASP A 119 -6.67 1.08 2.38
C ASP A 119 -5.96 -0.23 1.98
N ILE A 120 -4.66 -0.14 1.70
CA ILE A 120 -3.85 -1.23 1.15
C ILE A 120 -2.63 -1.58 2.01
N ILE A 121 -2.32 -0.79 3.02
CA ILE A 121 -1.11 -0.98 3.83
C ILE A 121 -1.32 -2.14 4.80
N THR A 122 -0.46 -3.15 4.75
CA THR A 122 -0.49 -4.32 5.65
C THR A 122 0.58 -4.27 6.72
N ALA A 123 1.68 -3.54 6.46
CA ALA A 123 2.70 -3.23 7.45
C ALA A 123 3.22 -1.81 7.23
N TRP A 124 3.54 -1.13 8.32
CA TRP A 124 4.03 0.24 8.33
C TRP A 124 5.06 0.40 9.44
N GLU A 125 6.19 1.00 9.11
CA GLU A 125 7.27 1.31 10.03
C GLU A 125 7.90 2.63 9.60
N ILE A 126 8.03 3.56 10.53
CA ILE A 126 8.71 4.83 10.32
C ILE A 126 9.43 5.23 11.62
N GLU A 127 10.71 5.56 11.51
CA GLU A 127 11.55 5.87 12.66
C GLU A 127 12.73 6.75 12.29
N GLY A 128 13.17 7.56 13.25
CA GLY A 128 14.45 8.26 13.23
C GLY A 128 15.59 7.32 13.57
N ARG A 129 16.71 7.48 12.89
CA ARG A 129 17.94 6.70 13.12
C ARG A 129 19.15 7.62 13.27
N ASP A 130 20.14 7.14 14.00
CA ASP A 130 21.44 7.79 14.12
C ASP A 130 22.33 7.60 12.88
N ALA A 131 23.55 8.16 12.92
CA ALA A 131 24.53 8.03 11.83
C ALA A 131 25.01 6.58 11.59
N SER A 132 24.82 5.68 12.56
CA SER A 132 25.13 4.25 12.43
C SER A 132 23.94 3.42 11.90
N GLY A 133 22.78 4.07 11.68
CA GLY A 133 21.56 3.44 11.21
C GLY A 133 20.75 2.75 12.31
N GLN A 134 21.03 3.02 13.58
CA GLN A 134 20.28 2.46 14.71
C GLN A 134 19.10 3.37 15.07
N PRO A 135 17.95 2.79 15.45
CA PRO A 135 16.80 3.56 15.92
C PRO A 135 17.15 4.42 17.13
N VAL A 136 16.66 5.65 17.16
CA VAL A 136 16.82 6.57 18.29
C VAL A 136 15.54 6.75 19.06
N SER A 137 15.63 7.03 20.36
CA SER A 137 14.48 7.34 21.21
C SER A 137 14.22 8.85 21.34
N ASP A 138 15.25 9.65 21.11
CA ASP A 138 15.19 11.12 21.15
C ASP A 138 15.17 11.66 19.70
N PRO A 139 14.09 12.36 19.29
CA PRO A 139 13.99 12.95 17.95
C PRO A 139 15.16 13.87 17.60
N GLY A 140 15.71 14.59 18.60
CA GLY A 140 16.83 15.52 18.42
C GLY A 140 18.18 14.87 18.10
N THR A 141 18.28 13.55 18.24
CA THR A 141 19.50 12.77 17.93
C THR A 141 19.42 12.04 16.59
N ALA A 142 18.27 12.10 15.92
CA ALA A 142 18.09 11.50 14.61
C ALA A 142 18.83 12.30 13.53
N VAL A 143 19.58 11.61 12.68
CA VAL A 143 20.22 12.18 11.49
C VAL A 143 19.63 11.65 10.19
N GLN A 144 18.86 10.59 10.26
CA GLN A 144 18.14 10.01 9.13
C GLN A 144 16.77 9.49 9.55
N ILE A 145 15.86 9.39 8.60
CA ILE A 145 14.52 8.82 8.78
C ILE A 145 14.45 7.56 7.92
N PHE A 146 14.14 6.44 8.55
CA PHE A 146 13.87 5.18 7.87
C PHE A 146 12.37 4.97 7.77
N VAL A 147 11.93 4.56 6.59
CA VAL A 147 10.53 4.17 6.34
C VAL A 147 10.48 2.86 5.61
N ARG A 148 9.59 1.99 6.05
CA ARG A 148 9.23 0.76 5.37
C ARG A 148 7.73 0.56 5.41
N PHE A 149 7.15 0.21 4.29
CA PHE A 149 5.76 -0.25 4.29
C PHE A 149 5.52 -1.36 3.27
N GLU A 150 4.48 -2.11 3.54
CA GLU A 150 4.01 -3.20 2.73
C GLU A 150 2.58 -2.90 2.29
N ALA A 151 2.32 -2.98 1.00
CA ALA A 151 1.00 -2.94 0.42
C ALA A 151 0.54 -4.36 0.09
N GLY A 152 -0.72 -4.66 0.33
CA GLY A 152 -1.30 -5.96 0.04
C GLY A 152 -2.62 -5.86 -0.70
N SER A 153 -2.86 -6.77 -1.61
CA SER A 153 -4.14 -6.94 -2.30
C SER A 153 -4.59 -8.39 -2.21
N LEU A 154 -5.88 -8.60 -1.97
CA LEU A 154 -6.49 -9.92 -2.06
C LEU A 154 -6.76 -10.23 -3.52
N ILE A 155 -6.19 -11.35 -3.98
CA ILE A 155 -6.29 -11.82 -5.34
C ILE A 155 -6.93 -13.21 -5.35
N GLY A 156 -7.98 -13.37 -6.18
CA GLY A 156 -8.65 -14.63 -6.44
C GLY A 156 -9.52 -15.18 -5.31
N LYS A 157 -10.25 -16.26 -5.61
CA LYS A 157 -11.18 -16.93 -4.68
C LYS A 157 -10.49 -17.60 -3.48
N LYS A 158 -9.17 -17.81 -3.54
CA LYS A 158 -8.40 -18.47 -2.48
C LYS A 158 -7.77 -17.50 -1.50
N ALA A 159 -8.20 -16.23 -1.49
CA ALA A 159 -7.68 -15.20 -0.60
C ALA A 159 -6.13 -15.14 -0.57
N ARG A 160 -5.48 -15.36 -1.73
CA ARG A 160 -4.05 -15.19 -1.86
C ARG A 160 -3.73 -13.70 -1.79
N ILE A 161 -2.86 -13.31 -0.86
CA ILE A 161 -2.42 -11.93 -0.73
C ILE A 161 -1.15 -11.77 -1.57
N GLU A 162 -1.25 -10.96 -2.60
CA GLU A 162 -0.06 -10.44 -3.28
C GLU A 162 0.42 -9.19 -2.54
N ARG A 163 1.72 -9.12 -2.30
CA ARG A 163 2.34 -8.07 -1.49
C ARG A 163 3.42 -7.36 -2.27
N SER A 164 3.51 -6.06 -2.05
CA SER A 164 4.59 -5.24 -2.56
C SER A 164 5.25 -4.47 -1.42
N TYR A 165 6.58 -4.35 -1.46
CA TYR A 165 7.38 -3.72 -0.42
C TYR A 165 7.97 -2.42 -0.95
N TRP A 166 8.04 -1.44 -0.08
CA TRP A 166 8.78 -0.22 -0.31
C TRP A 166 9.55 0.17 0.96
N ALA A 167 10.82 0.53 0.80
CA ALA A 167 11.65 1.01 1.90
C ALA A 167 12.63 2.06 1.40
N ALA A 168 12.87 3.08 2.20
CA ALA A 168 13.86 4.11 1.94
C ALA A 168 14.41 4.70 3.23
N SER A 169 15.63 5.27 3.14
CA SER A 169 16.23 6.10 4.19
C SER A 169 16.46 7.49 3.63
N PHE A 170 16.10 8.49 4.42
CA PHE A 170 16.22 9.90 4.08
C PHE A 170 17.21 10.57 5.01
N LEU A 171 18.08 11.40 4.45
CA LEU A 171 19.05 12.26 5.16
C LEU A 171 18.63 13.71 4.93
N PRO A 172 17.62 14.22 5.67
CA PRO A 172 17.16 15.58 5.49
C PRO A 172 18.30 16.57 5.80
N PRO A 173 18.50 17.62 4.99
CA PRO A 173 19.64 18.54 5.15
C PRO A 173 19.66 19.26 6.50
N LEU A 174 18.52 19.40 7.15
CA LEU A 174 18.37 20.14 8.41
C LEU A 174 18.48 19.27 9.67
N LEU A 175 18.60 17.95 9.50
CA LEU A 175 18.91 17.02 10.61
C LEU A 175 20.41 16.71 10.73
N GLN A 176 21.28 17.36 9.92
CA GLN A 176 22.74 17.15 9.90
C GLN A 176 23.48 18.14 10.77
#